data_28c03d28c8f0d9cfd070066e2330d128
#
_entry.id   28c03d28c8f0d9cfd070066e2330d128
#
_cell.length_a   1.000
_cell.length_b   1.000
_cell.length_c   1.000
_cell.angle_alpha   90.00
_cell.angle_beta   90.00
_cell.angle_gamma   90.00
#
_symmetry.space_group_name_H-M   'P 1'
#
loop_
_entity.id
_entity.type
_entity.pdbx_description
1 polymer ?
#
loop_
_entity_poly.entity_id
_entity_poly.type
_entity_poly.pdbx_seq_one_letter_code
_entity_poly.pdbx_strand_id
1 'polypeptide(L)'
;MLFRSDSVGVAVPNQVKNVFSLIKDLNPDIPLRTHLHNTRNTGLANAAAAIESGVSIIDASTGGVGGCPFAPKATGNIPTDDLLYMLDRSNIETGVNLNDVVKTTQWLEEILGRNVPAMVPKAGIFPENANVNL
;
A
#
# COMPACT_ATOMS: atom_id res chain seq x y z
N MET A 1 12.62 -9.01 13.00
CA MET A 1 11.53 -8.45 12.17
C MET A 1 10.54 -9.55 11.86
N LEU A 2 9.26 -9.33 12.10
CA LEU A 2 8.19 -10.27 11.76
C LEU A 2 7.43 -9.76 10.52
N PHE A 3 7.25 -10.65 9.54
CA PHE A 3 6.53 -10.40 8.30
C PHE A 3 5.14 -11.06 8.32
N ARG A 4 4.11 -10.34 7.87
CA ARG A 4 2.76 -10.87 7.67
C ARG A 4 2.23 -10.47 6.30
N SER A 5 1.53 -11.42 5.64
CA SER A 5 1.01 -11.23 4.29
C SER A 5 -0.46 -11.62 4.19
N ASP A 6 -1.23 -10.81 3.46
CA ASP A 6 -2.57 -11.16 2.97
C ASP A 6 -2.50 -11.41 1.46
N SER A 7 -1.90 -12.54 1.08
CA SER A 7 -1.66 -12.89 -0.33
C SER A 7 -2.94 -13.13 -1.13
N VAL A 8 -4.06 -13.41 -0.48
CA VAL A 8 -5.37 -13.65 -1.12
C VAL A 8 -6.20 -12.36 -1.22
N GLY A 9 -5.85 -11.36 -0.44
CA GLY A 9 -6.58 -10.09 -0.36
C GLY A 9 -7.98 -10.26 0.22
N VAL A 10 -8.10 -10.91 1.39
CA VAL A 10 -9.36 -11.17 2.09
C VAL A 10 -9.44 -10.52 3.46
N ALA A 11 -8.32 -10.04 3.98
CA ALA A 11 -8.26 -9.41 5.29
C ALA A 11 -9.05 -8.08 5.30
N VAL A 12 -9.55 -7.75 6.48
CA VAL A 12 -10.17 -6.47 6.81
C VAL A 12 -9.46 -5.81 7.99
N PRO A 13 -9.58 -4.47 8.18
CA PRO A 13 -8.78 -3.71 9.16
C PRO A 13 -8.77 -4.29 10.57
N ASN A 14 -9.91 -4.76 11.08
CA ASN A 14 -9.98 -5.35 12.42
C ASN A 14 -9.14 -6.62 12.56
N GLN A 15 -9.10 -7.46 11.54
CA GLN A 15 -8.26 -8.66 11.54
C GLN A 15 -6.78 -8.30 11.54
N VAL A 16 -6.40 -7.27 10.77
CA VAL A 16 -5.03 -6.76 10.73
C VAL A 16 -4.61 -6.24 12.11
N LYS A 17 -5.44 -5.39 12.75
CA LYS A 17 -5.19 -4.88 14.10
C LYS A 17 -5.04 -6.00 15.12
N ASN A 18 -5.93 -6.98 15.12
CA ASN A 18 -5.90 -8.11 16.04
C ASN A 18 -4.61 -8.92 15.92
N VAL A 19 -4.17 -9.22 14.68
CA VAL A 19 -2.94 -9.98 14.45
C VAL A 19 -1.73 -9.22 14.97
N PHE A 20 -1.61 -7.93 14.67
CA PHE A 20 -0.45 -7.15 15.13
C PHE A 20 -0.48 -6.87 16.63
N SER A 21 -1.66 -6.70 17.24
CA SER A 21 -1.78 -6.61 18.71
C SER A 21 -1.25 -7.88 19.39
N LEU A 22 -1.72 -9.06 18.97
CA LEU A 22 -1.24 -10.33 19.51
C LEU A 22 0.29 -10.51 19.38
N ILE A 23 0.86 -10.04 18.27
CA ILE A 23 2.32 -10.11 18.07
C ILE A 23 3.04 -9.18 19.06
N LYS A 24 2.53 -7.96 19.23
CA LYS A 24 3.09 -6.97 20.16
C LYS A 24 2.95 -7.39 21.63
N ASP A 25 1.88 -8.09 21.99
CA ASP A 25 1.70 -8.67 23.31
C ASP A 25 2.78 -9.73 23.62
N LEU A 26 3.20 -10.50 22.60
CA LEU A 26 4.25 -11.50 22.74
C LEU A 26 5.67 -10.91 22.73
N ASN A 27 5.90 -9.87 21.95
CA ASN A 27 7.19 -9.19 21.83
C ASN A 27 6.98 -7.72 21.40
N PRO A 28 6.92 -6.78 22.35
CA PRO A 28 6.64 -5.36 22.07
C PRO A 28 7.64 -4.68 21.13
N ASP A 29 8.90 -5.12 21.18
CA ASP A 29 10.00 -4.46 20.48
C ASP A 29 10.25 -5.04 19.08
N ILE A 30 9.50 -6.07 18.67
CA ILE A 30 9.73 -6.70 17.37
C ILE A 30 9.38 -5.74 16.22
N PRO A 31 10.29 -5.48 15.27
CA PRO A 31 9.97 -4.71 14.07
C PRO A 31 8.96 -5.46 13.22
N LEU A 32 7.89 -4.75 12.80
CA LEU A 32 6.78 -5.30 12.04
C LEU A 32 6.84 -4.87 10.58
N ARG A 33 6.63 -5.84 9.67
CA ARG A 33 6.51 -5.65 8.23
C ARG A 33 5.24 -6.34 7.71
N THR A 34 4.57 -5.73 6.75
CA THR A 34 3.39 -6.33 6.12
C THR A 34 3.43 -6.23 4.59
N HIS A 35 2.82 -7.22 3.95
CA HIS A 35 2.55 -7.26 2.53
C HIS A 35 1.05 -7.48 2.31
N LEU A 36 0.42 -6.61 1.56
CA LEU A 36 -1.02 -6.57 1.42
C LEU A 36 -1.41 -6.56 -0.06
N HIS A 37 -2.48 -7.28 -0.37
CA HIS A 37 -3.10 -7.27 -1.69
C HIS A 37 -4.39 -6.44 -1.70
N ASN A 38 -4.65 -5.80 -2.84
CA ASN A 38 -5.84 -4.95 -3.03
C ASN A 38 -6.95 -5.64 -3.82
N THR A 39 -6.97 -6.96 -3.85
CA THR A 39 -7.90 -7.78 -4.64
C THR A 39 -9.37 -7.42 -4.42
N ARG A 40 -9.75 -7.01 -3.21
CA ARG A 40 -11.11 -6.60 -2.84
C ARG A 40 -11.19 -5.16 -2.34
N ASN A 41 -10.24 -4.32 -2.76
CA ASN A 41 -10.14 -2.90 -2.38
C ASN A 41 -10.04 -2.65 -0.86
N THR A 42 -9.59 -3.63 -0.09
CA THR A 42 -9.35 -3.48 1.35
C THR A 42 -7.88 -3.20 1.68
N GLY A 43 -6.99 -3.31 0.69
CA GLY A 43 -5.54 -3.25 0.89
C GLY A 43 -5.05 -1.95 1.53
N LEU A 44 -5.50 -0.79 1.06
CA LEU A 44 -5.11 0.51 1.64
C LEU A 44 -5.70 0.72 3.04
N ALA A 45 -6.94 0.31 3.28
CA ALA A 45 -7.54 0.34 4.62
C ALA A 45 -6.77 -0.56 5.60
N ASN A 46 -6.35 -1.73 5.13
CA ASN A 46 -5.50 -2.65 5.91
C ASN A 46 -4.11 -2.06 6.17
N ALA A 47 -3.53 -1.32 5.20
CA ALA A 47 -2.26 -0.62 5.39
C ALA A 47 -2.37 0.45 6.49
N ALA A 48 -3.43 1.26 6.47
CA ALA A 48 -3.70 2.24 7.52
C ALA A 48 -3.83 1.56 8.89
N ALA A 49 -4.61 0.48 8.99
CA ALA A 49 -4.78 -0.28 10.22
C ALA A 49 -3.46 -0.91 10.73
N ALA A 50 -2.59 -1.35 9.80
CA ALA A 50 -1.27 -1.88 10.13
C ALA A 50 -0.36 -0.79 10.72
N ILE A 51 -0.35 0.42 10.13
CA ILE A 51 0.42 1.57 10.63
C ILE A 51 -0.03 1.94 12.03
N GLU A 52 -1.36 2.06 12.27
CA GLU A 52 -1.93 2.32 13.59
C GLU A 52 -1.54 1.25 14.62
N SER A 53 -1.23 0.03 14.16
CA SER A 53 -0.77 -1.09 15.00
C SER A 53 0.76 -1.15 15.15
N GLY A 54 1.50 -0.14 14.67
CA GLY A 54 2.95 -0.02 14.83
C GLY A 54 3.77 -0.73 13.74
N VAL A 55 3.17 -1.05 12.60
CA VAL A 55 3.92 -1.53 11.43
C VAL A 55 4.69 -0.35 10.82
N SER A 56 5.99 -0.53 10.61
CA SER A 56 6.89 0.49 10.06
C SER A 56 7.38 0.18 8.63
N ILE A 57 7.11 -1.01 8.12
CA ILE A 57 7.53 -1.42 6.77
C ILE A 57 6.33 -2.02 6.05
N ILE A 58 5.96 -1.44 4.92
CA ILE A 58 4.86 -1.92 4.08
C ILE A 58 5.37 -2.18 2.67
N ASP A 59 5.14 -3.37 2.16
CA ASP A 59 5.43 -3.70 0.77
C ASP A 59 4.30 -3.22 -0.12
N ALA A 60 4.65 -2.56 -1.20
CA ALA A 60 3.74 -2.11 -2.24
C ALA A 60 4.39 -2.31 -3.62
N SER A 61 3.62 -2.19 -4.67
CA SER A 61 4.11 -2.34 -6.04
C SER A 61 3.76 -1.11 -6.87
N THR A 62 4.72 -0.59 -7.63
CA THR A 62 4.51 0.51 -8.58
C THR A 62 3.34 0.17 -9.49
N GLY A 63 2.36 1.07 -9.58
CA GLY A 63 1.14 0.82 -10.35
C GLY A 63 0.22 -0.28 -9.80
N GLY A 64 0.57 -0.94 -8.69
CA GLY A 64 -0.17 -2.08 -8.17
C GLY A 64 -0.03 -3.36 -9.00
N VAL A 65 1.01 -3.46 -9.82
CA VAL A 65 1.21 -4.64 -10.68
C VAL A 65 1.64 -5.86 -9.85
N GLY A 66 1.38 -7.04 -10.42
CA GLY A 66 1.71 -8.32 -9.81
C GLY A 66 0.49 -8.98 -9.18
N GLY A 67 0.50 -10.30 -9.23
CA GLY A 67 -0.52 -11.17 -8.64
C GLY A 67 0.15 -12.25 -7.80
N CYS A 68 -0.64 -13.16 -7.27
CA CYS A 68 -0.14 -14.32 -6.56
C CYS A 68 -0.30 -15.58 -7.40
N PRO A 69 0.80 -16.29 -7.76
CA PRO A 69 0.69 -17.51 -8.56
C PRO A 69 -0.07 -18.63 -7.84
N PHE A 70 -0.11 -18.60 -6.50
CA PHE A 70 -0.84 -19.56 -5.67
C PHE A 70 -2.31 -19.18 -5.42
N ALA A 71 -2.71 -17.97 -5.81
CA ALA A 71 -4.08 -17.46 -5.69
C ALA A 71 -4.47 -16.79 -7.03
N PRO A 72 -4.91 -17.58 -8.04
CA PRO A 72 -5.11 -17.07 -9.42
C PRO A 72 -6.11 -15.91 -9.55
N LYS A 73 -6.96 -15.71 -8.54
CA LYS A 73 -7.91 -14.58 -8.47
C LYS A 73 -7.39 -13.40 -7.63
N ALA A 74 -6.17 -13.49 -7.08
CA ALA A 74 -5.53 -12.37 -6.39
C ALA A 74 -4.90 -11.43 -7.42
N THR A 75 -5.58 -10.34 -7.71
CA THR A 75 -5.35 -9.50 -8.90
C THR A 75 -4.29 -8.43 -8.74
N GLY A 76 -3.65 -8.30 -7.58
CA GLY A 76 -2.55 -7.35 -7.45
C GLY A 76 -2.26 -6.87 -6.04
N ASN A 77 -1.05 -6.34 -5.91
CA ASN A 77 -0.56 -5.69 -4.71
C ASN A 77 -1.29 -4.36 -4.46
N ILE A 78 -1.16 -3.81 -3.26
CA ILE A 78 -1.49 -2.39 -3.06
C ILE A 78 -0.56 -1.54 -3.95
N PRO A 79 -1.10 -0.52 -4.65
CA PRO A 79 -0.28 0.37 -5.46
C PRO A 79 0.59 1.28 -4.59
N THR A 80 1.88 1.38 -4.92
CA THR A 80 2.78 2.32 -4.25
C THR A 80 2.30 3.76 -4.39
N ASP A 81 1.80 4.13 -5.56
CA ASP A 81 1.26 5.44 -5.89
C ASP A 81 0.13 5.84 -4.94
N ASP A 82 -0.86 4.96 -4.79
CA ASP A 82 -2.04 5.20 -3.97
C ASP A 82 -1.70 5.16 -2.47
N LEU A 83 -0.78 4.28 -2.07
CA LEU A 83 -0.28 4.20 -0.70
C LEU A 83 0.47 5.49 -0.32
N LEU A 84 1.40 5.96 -1.15
CA LEU A 84 2.15 7.18 -0.90
C LEU A 84 1.23 8.39 -0.81
N TYR A 85 0.26 8.53 -1.73
CA TYR A 85 -0.73 9.59 -1.65
C TYR A 85 -1.46 9.60 -0.30
N MET A 86 -1.93 8.43 0.15
CA MET A 86 -2.59 8.30 1.45
C MET A 86 -1.67 8.70 2.60
N LEU A 87 -0.40 8.28 2.58
CA LEU A 87 0.58 8.58 3.63
C LEU A 87 0.95 10.06 3.66
N ASP A 88 1.24 10.66 2.51
CA ASP A 88 1.56 12.10 2.39
C ASP A 88 0.39 12.96 2.90
N ARG A 89 -0.86 12.62 2.53
CA ARG A 89 -2.06 13.31 3.03
C ARG A 89 -2.33 13.09 4.52
N SER A 90 -1.74 12.05 5.09
CA SER A 90 -1.80 11.74 6.53
C SER A 90 -0.60 12.29 7.32
N ASN A 91 0.25 13.11 6.70
CA ASN A 91 1.49 13.64 7.28
C ASN A 91 2.46 12.54 7.76
N ILE A 92 2.53 11.44 7.04
CA ILE A 92 3.46 10.33 7.30
C ILE A 92 4.57 10.37 6.24
N GLU A 93 5.76 10.76 6.66
CA GLU A 93 6.93 10.84 5.79
C GLU A 93 7.48 9.45 5.46
N THR A 94 7.71 9.19 4.18
CA THR A 94 8.26 7.93 3.68
C THR A 94 9.66 8.07 3.09
N GLY A 95 10.07 9.29 2.76
CA GLY A 95 11.29 9.60 2.01
C GLY A 95 11.19 9.26 0.52
N VAL A 96 10.03 8.81 0.02
CA VAL A 96 9.79 8.48 -1.39
C VAL A 96 8.99 9.59 -2.06
N ASN A 97 9.43 10.04 -3.23
CA ASN A 97 8.77 11.11 -3.97
C ASN A 97 7.59 10.55 -4.77
N LEU A 98 6.37 10.96 -4.44
CA LEU A 98 5.15 10.52 -5.11
C LEU A 98 5.14 10.88 -6.62
N ASN A 99 5.62 12.07 -7.00
CA ASN A 99 5.65 12.46 -8.41
C ASN A 99 6.53 11.54 -9.24
N ASP A 100 7.66 11.10 -8.70
CA ASP A 100 8.57 10.22 -9.42
C ASP A 100 8.01 8.79 -9.52
N VAL A 101 7.28 8.34 -8.52
CA VAL A 101 6.56 7.06 -8.58
C VAL A 101 5.46 7.12 -9.65
N VAL A 102 4.67 8.19 -9.70
CA VAL A 102 3.62 8.37 -10.73
C VAL A 102 4.21 8.38 -12.14
N LYS A 103 5.32 9.10 -12.37
CA LYS A 103 6.03 9.07 -13.67
C LYS A 103 6.52 7.66 -14.02
N THR A 104 7.05 6.95 -13.03
CA THR A 104 7.50 5.56 -13.21
C THR A 104 6.32 4.64 -13.57
N THR A 105 5.17 4.84 -12.95
CA THR A 105 3.94 4.09 -13.27
C THR A 105 3.46 4.37 -14.69
N GLN A 106 3.46 5.62 -15.14
CA GLN A 106 3.11 6.00 -16.52
C GLN A 106 4.05 5.33 -17.53
N TRP A 107 5.36 5.41 -17.29
CA TRP A 107 6.34 4.69 -18.11
C TRP A 107 6.09 3.15 -18.13
N LEU A 108 5.73 2.58 -16.96
CA LEU A 108 5.42 1.15 -16.87
C LEU A 108 4.17 0.78 -17.69
N GLU A 109 3.13 1.62 -17.71
CA GLU A 109 1.94 1.44 -18.56
C GLU A 109 2.30 1.41 -20.05
N GLU A 110 3.19 2.31 -20.49
CA GLU A 110 3.70 2.33 -21.87
C GLU A 110 4.42 1.03 -22.23
N ILE A 111 5.32 0.54 -21.38
CA ILE A 111 6.06 -0.72 -21.60
C ILE A 111 5.13 -1.94 -21.61
N LEU A 112 4.13 -1.97 -20.72
CA LEU A 112 3.17 -3.07 -20.63
C LEU A 112 2.10 -3.03 -21.72
N GLY A 113 1.91 -1.89 -22.40
CA GLY A 113 0.86 -1.66 -23.37
C GLY A 113 -0.56 -1.77 -22.78
N ARG A 114 -0.72 -1.52 -21.48
CA ARG A 114 -1.99 -1.57 -20.78
C ARG A 114 -1.99 -0.73 -19.51
N ASN A 115 -3.17 -0.29 -19.08
CA ASN A 115 -3.35 0.39 -17.80
C ASN A 115 -3.04 -0.54 -16.62
N VAL A 116 -2.52 0.06 -15.55
CA VAL A 116 -2.27 -0.62 -14.27
C VAL A 116 -3.36 -0.27 -13.24
N PRO A 117 -3.47 -1.02 -12.12
CA PRO A 117 -4.52 -0.84 -11.12
C PRO A 117 -4.50 0.51 -10.39
N ALA A 118 -3.33 1.15 -10.20
CA ALA A 118 -3.19 2.40 -9.44
C ALA A 118 -4.16 3.48 -9.92
N MET A 119 -4.72 4.24 -8.97
CA MET A 119 -5.71 5.28 -9.26
C MET A 119 -5.11 6.69 -9.31
N VAL A 120 -4.09 6.97 -8.47
CA VAL A 120 -3.45 8.30 -8.42
C VAL A 120 -2.84 8.72 -9.74
N PRO A 121 -2.15 7.86 -10.53
CA PRO A 121 -1.66 8.24 -11.86
C PRO A 121 -2.76 8.64 -12.86
N LYS A 122 -3.99 8.16 -12.66
CA LYS A 122 -5.15 8.48 -13.51
C LYS A 122 -5.88 9.74 -13.07
N ALA A 123 -6.00 9.92 -11.74
CA ALA A 123 -6.76 11.03 -11.16
C ALA A 123 -5.93 12.32 -11.03
N GLY A 124 -4.59 12.21 -11.03
CA GLY A 124 -3.67 13.27 -10.64
C GLY A 124 -3.47 13.38 -9.12
N ILE A 125 -2.42 14.11 -8.74
CA ILE A 125 -2.09 14.37 -7.34
C ILE A 125 -2.87 15.60 -6.89
N PHE A 126 -3.60 15.50 -5.78
CA PHE A 126 -4.31 16.62 -5.16
C PHE A 126 -3.67 17.01 -3.82
N PRO A 127 -3.51 18.32 -3.52
CA PRO A 127 -3.71 19.45 -4.44
C PRO A 127 -2.64 19.46 -5.55
N GLU A 128 -3.04 19.93 -6.74
CA GLU A 128 -2.11 20.02 -7.90
C GLU A 128 -0.96 20.98 -7.66
N ASN A 129 -1.15 21.95 -6.73
CA ASN A 129 -0.12 22.87 -6.27
C ASN A 129 -0.02 22.81 -4.75
N ALA A 130 1.16 22.50 -4.23
CA ALA A 130 1.45 22.36 -2.80
C ALA A 130 1.24 23.62 -1.92
N ASN A 131 0.65 24.69 -2.46
CA ASN A 131 0.39 25.97 -1.78
C ASN A 131 -1.05 26.14 -1.27
N VAL A 132 -1.89 25.10 -1.33
CA VAL A 132 -3.21 25.15 -0.72
C VAL A 132 -3.11 24.55 0.69
N ASN A 133 -2.83 25.42 1.67
CA ASN A 133 -3.05 25.11 3.08
C ASN A 133 -4.56 24.90 3.28
N LEU A 134 -4.99 23.69 3.53
CA LEU A 134 -6.33 23.35 4.00
C LEU A 134 -6.35 23.45 5.52
#